data_91ecbb40c675ae5da24a5eaaea7da726
#
_entry.id   91ecbb40c675ae5da24a5eaaea7da726
#
_cell.length_a   1.000
_cell.length_b   1.000
_cell.length_c   1.000
_cell.angle_alpha   90.00
_cell.angle_beta   90.00
_cell.angle_gamma   90.00
#
_symmetry.space_group_name_H-M   'P 1'
#
loop_
_entity.id
_entity.type
_entity.pdbx_description
1 polymer ?
#
loop_
_entity_poly.entity_id
_entity_poly.type
_entity_poly.pdbx_seq_one_letter_code
_entity_poly.pdbx_strand_id
1 'polypeptide(L)'
;ILVSAQADPLNPNSINAAHDRWNRHSLLALNAARFCTAQRMAQPLRYGTLTRHQLRSDFLQNTREVLIYRPRLPQLARWTLLLFDGKTYQHEYRLANVLNALIASHRLPPINVVFIDSLDHSRRAKELPPNPHFADFMAHELLPWLNRQGISLTRQKTVVAGSSYGGLAASWVALRYPRQFGNVLSLSGSYWWAPQGEEAGWLTRQYQQSPRYPVRFWLQAGKFETSGPDGGIYANTLEFERVLKEKGYTVSFHPSSSGHDYAAWCEALVNGMRDLTGLALKGKPATPDPAQQQILYGAQR
;
A
#
# COMPACT_ATOMS: atom_id res chain seq x y z
N ILE A 1 -6.29 7.82 -28.56
CA ILE A 1 -5.96 6.50 -29.14
C ILE A 1 -5.69 5.61 -27.95
N LEU A 2 -6.65 4.75 -27.61
CA LEU A 2 -6.47 3.68 -26.63
C LEU A 2 -5.62 2.59 -27.29
N VAL A 3 -4.36 2.52 -26.92
CA VAL A 3 -3.50 1.39 -27.26
C VAL A 3 -3.82 0.28 -26.27
N SER A 4 -4.53 -0.75 -26.70
CA SER A 4 -4.70 -1.97 -25.91
C SER A 4 -3.36 -2.70 -25.92
N ALA A 5 -2.64 -2.68 -24.80
CA ALA A 5 -1.45 -3.49 -24.63
C ALA A 5 -1.90 -4.94 -24.41
N GLN A 6 -1.66 -5.81 -25.39
CA GLN A 6 -1.82 -7.27 -25.22
C GLN A 6 -0.56 -7.84 -24.57
N ALA A 7 -0.74 -8.78 -23.64
CA ALA A 7 0.38 -9.51 -23.06
C ALA A 7 1.07 -10.36 -24.16
N ASP A 8 2.39 -10.33 -24.15
CA ASP A 8 3.19 -11.24 -24.99
C ASP A 8 2.93 -12.70 -24.55
N PRO A 9 2.36 -13.54 -25.41
CA PRO A 9 2.04 -14.93 -25.07
C PRO A 9 3.29 -15.79 -24.80
N LEU A 10 4.45 -15.34 -25.22
CA LEU A 10 5.73 -16.02 -25.01
C LEU A 10 6.42 -15.58 -23.70
N ASN A 11 5.91 -14.54 -23.03
CA ASN A 11 6.46 -14.09 -21.76
C ASN A 11 5.82 -14.85 -20.58
N PRO A 12 6.57 -15.74 -19.89
CA PRO A 12 6.05 -16.50 -18.76
C PRO A 12 5.72 -15.62 -17.54
N ASN A 13 6.21 -14.37 -17.51
CA ASN A 13 5.97 -13.41 -16.44
C ASN A 13 4.84 -12.46 -16.86
N SER A 14 3.61 -12.94 -16.86
CA SER A 14 2.44 -12.11 -17.09
C SER A 14 1.62 -11.96 -15.81
N ILE A 15 1.05 -10.78 -15.61
CA ILE A 15 0.09 -10.50 -14.55
C ILE A 15 -1.24 -10.08 -15.18
N ASN A 16 -2.34 -10.51 -14.59
CA ASN A 16 -3.65 -9.99 -14.95
C ASN A 16 -3.79 -8.59 -14.32
N ALA A 17 -4.22 -7.61 -15.11
CA ALA A 17 -4.70 -6.37 -14.51
C ALA A 17 -5.95 -6.68 -13.67
N ALA A 18 -6.03 -6.09 -12.49
CA ALA A 18 -7.13 -6.30 -11.57
C ALA A 18 -8.49 -6.12 -12.28
N HIS A 19 -9.36 -7.11 -12.17
CA HIS A 19 -10.73 -7.13 -12.68
C HIS A 19 -10.96 -7.20 -14.19
N ASP A 20 -9.92 -7.37 -15.00
CA ASP A 20 -10.11 -7.56 -16.44
C ASP A 20 -9.40 -8.81 -16.94
N ARG A 21 -10.18 -9.86 -17.26
CA ARG A 21 -9.67 -11.12 -17.82
C ARG A 21 -8.96 -10.94 -19.16
N TRP A 22 -9.12 -9.79 -19.79
CA TRP A 22 -8.60 -9.47 -21.12
C TRP A 22 -7.32 -8.65 -21.09
N ASN A 23 -6.96 -8.04 -19.95
CA ASN A 23 -5.77 -7.22 -19.80
C ASN A 23 -4.66 -7.96 -19.04
N ARG A 24 -4.04 -8.93 -19.70
CA ARG A 24 -2.76 -9.47 -19.23
C ARG A 24 -1.65 -8.49 -19.61
N HIS A 25 -0.84 -8.11 -18.66
CA HIS A 25 0.37 -7.34 -18.89
C HIS A 25 1.60 -8.24 -18.80
N SER A 26 2.48 -8.14 -19.79
CA SER A 26 3.79 -8.76 -19.71
C SER A 26 4.71 -7.96 -18.80
N LEU A 27 5.38 -8.63 -17.86
CA LEU A 27 6.41 -8.03 -17.03
C LEU A 27 7.78 -8.24 -17.66
N LEU A 28 8.42 -7.16 -18.06
CA LEU A 28 9.83 -7.16 -18.44
C LEU A 28 10.65 -6.72 -17.21
N ALA A 29 11.29 -7.66 -16.54
CA ALA A 29 12.24 -7.35 -15.50
C ALA A 29 13.57 -6.88 -16.13
N LEU A 30 13.76 -5.58 -16.16
CA LEU A 30 15.05 -4.99 -16.54
C LEU A 30 16.00 -5.09 -15.35
N ASN A 31 17.16 -5.69 -15.55
CA ASN A 31 18.29 -5.92 -14.65
C ASN A 31 18.07 -5.58 -13.16
N ALA A 32 18.11 -6.61 -12.29
CA ALA A 32 18.08 -6.51 -10.84
C ALA A 32 16.76 -6.00 -10.20
N ALA A 33 15.64 -5.97 -10.94
CA ALA A 33 14.35 -5.74 -10.32
C ALA A 33 14.06 -6.87 -9.30
N ARG A 34 14.16 -6.53 -8.02
CA ARG A 34 13.96 -7.46 -6.89
C ARG A 34 12.53 -8.00 -6.79
N PHE A 35 11.63 -7.44 -7.59
CA PHE A 35 10.23 -7.81 -7.69
C PHE A 35 10.01 -9.31 -7.94
N CYS A 36 10.75 -9.91 -8.88
CA CYS A 36 10.68 -11.35 -9.14
C CYS A 36 11.07 -12.22 -7.92
N THR A 37 11.83 -11.67 -6.98
CA THR A 37 12.23 -12.41 -5.77
C THR A 37 11.08 -12.57 -4.80
N ALA A 38 10.25 -11.55 -4.61
CA ALA A 38 9.08 -11.63 -3.71
C ALA A 38 8.01 -12.58 -4.29
N GLN A 39 7.76 -12.53 -5.59
CA GLN A 39 6.80 -13.42 -6.26
C GLN A 39 7.30 -14.88 -6.33
N ARG A 40 8.60 -15.10 -6.53
CA ARG A 40 9.22 -16.44 -6.43
C ARG A 40 9.22 -16.99 -5.01
N MET A 41 9.17 -16.12 -4.00
CA MET A 41 9.04 -16.52 -2.59
C MET A 41 7.60 -16.85 -2.18
N ALA A 42 6.62 -16.74 -3.07
CA ALA A 42 5.22 -17.08 -2.80
C ALA A 42 5.03 -18.61 -2.68
N GLN A 43 5.68 -19.19 -1.69
CA GLN A 43 5.48 -20.58 -1.27
C GLN A 43 4.04 -20.75 -0.75
N PRO A 44 3.46 -21.95 -0.77
CA PRO A 44 2.20 -22.22 -0.08
C PRO A 44 2.25 -21.73 1.37
N LEU A 45 1.09 -21.34 1.93
CA LEU A 45 0.97 -20.91 3.32
C LEU A 45 1.31 -22.08 4.27
N ARG A 46 2.61 -22.31 4.53
CA ARG A 46 3.07 -23.39 5.42
C ARG A 46 3.02 -23.01 6.91
N TYR A 47 3.04 -21.73 7.23
CA TYR A 47 3.29 -21.23 8.59
C TYR A 47 2.30 -20.14 9.02
N GLY A 48 1.11 -20.09 8.43
CA GLY A 48 0.07 -19.15 8.79
C GLY A 48 -1.29 -19.60 8.31
N THR A 49 -2.32 -18.89 8.70
CA THR A 49 -3.70 -19.15 8.28
C THR A 49 -4.25 -17.92 7.56
N LEU A 50 -5.05 -18.17 6.54
CA LEU A 50 -5.84 -17.15 5.85
C LEU A 50 -7.32 -17.54 5.99
N THR A 51 -8.08 -16.73 6.69
CA THR A 51 -9.52 -16.95 6.90
C THR A 51 -10.33 -15.91 6.12
N ARG A 52 -11.48 -16.33 5.62
CA ARG A 52 -12.40 -15.51 4.84
C ARG A 52 -13.63 -15.20 5.67
N HIS A 53 -14.03 -13.96 5.69
CA HIS A 53 -15.19 -13.45 6.42
C HIS A 53 -16.04 -12.55 5.54
N GLN A 54 -17.33 -12.46 5.84
CA GLN A 54 -18.24 -11.47 5.26
C GLN A 54 -18.60 -10.49 6.37
N LEU A 55 -18.32 -9.22 6.15
CA LEU A 55 -18.64 -8.16 7.09
C LEU A 55 -19.68 -7.22 6.48
N ARG A 56 -20.86 -7.19 7.10
CA ARG A 56 -21.89 -6.20 6.78
C ARG A 56 -21.53 -4.88 7.44
N SER A 57 -21.65 -3.80 6.68
CA SER A 57 -21.49 -2.44 7.16
C SER A 57 -22.82 -1.71 7.08
N ASP A 58 -23.22 -1.11 8.19
CA ASP A 58 -24.38 -0.23 8.24
C ASP A 58 -24.01 1.19 7.78
N PHE A 59 -22.78 1.64 7.95
CA PHE A 59 -22.31 2.92 7.39
C PHE A 59 -22.25 2.90 5.86
N LEU A 60 -21.81 1.79 5.26
CA LEU A 60 -21.62 1.66 3.81
C LEU A 60 -22.80 1.00 3.09
N GLN A 61 -23.80 0.48 3.85
CA GLN A 61 -24.98 -0.22 3.32
C GLN A 61 -24.63 -1.33 2.32
N ASN A 62 -23.55 -2.08 2.66
CA ASN A 62 -23.11 -3.23 1.85
C ASN A 62 -22.47 -4.31 2.73
N THR A 63 -22.21 -5.45 2.10
CA THR A 63 -21.43 -6.55 2.70
C THR A 63 -20.19 -6.78 1.87
N ARG A 64 -19.02 -6.84 2.52
CA ARG A 64 -17.74 -7.03 1.84
C ARG A 64 -16.97 -8.21 2.41
N GLU A 65 -16.15 -8.80 1.56
CA GLU A 65 -15.19 -9.80 1.99
C GLU A 65 -14.06 -9.14 2.78
N VAL A 66 -13.71 -9.76 3.88
CA VAL A 66 -12.52 -9.44 4.66
C VAL A 66 -11.71 -10.71 4.84
N LEU A 67 -10.47 -10.73 4.33
CA LEU A 67 -9.56 -11.84 4.56
C LEU A 67 -8.62 -11.48 5.71
N ILE A 68 -8.39 -12.44 6.61
CA ILE A 68 -7.47 -12.26 7.73
C ILE A 68 -6.35 -13.29 7.61
N TYR A 69 -5.13 -12.79 7.41
CA TYR A 69 -3.92 -13.58 7.56
C TYR A 69 -3.42 -13.48 9.01
N ARG A 70 -3.16 -14.63 9.63
CA ARG A 70 -2.48 -14.75 10.91
C ARG A 70 -1.21 -15.57 10.75
N PRO A 71 -0.07 -15.13 11.32
CA PRO A 71 1.17 -15.91 11.30
C PRO A 71 1.04 -17.15 12.18
N ARG A 72 1.96 -18.12 12.03
CA ARG A 72 1.97 -19.38 12.81
C ARG A 72 1.91 -19.17 14.33
N LEU A 73 2.56 -18.12 14.82
CA LEU A 73 2.56 -17.75 16.24
C LEU A 73 1.82 -16.40 16.39
N PRO A 74 0.47 -16.40 16.34
CA PRO A 74 -0.32 -15.17 16.31
C PRO A 74 -0.16 -14.36 17.62
N GLN A 75 0.15 -15.01 18.76
CA GLN A 75 0.42 -14.32 20.02
C GLN A 75 1.68 -13.43 19.97
N LEU A 76 2.58 -13.63 19.00
CA LEU A 76 3.75 -12.79 18.77
C LEU A 76 3.47 -11.64 17.79
N ALA A 77 2.32 -11.67 17.10
CA ALA A 77 1.94 -10.64 16.15
C ALA A 77 1.52 -9.37 16.88
N ARG A 78 2.44 -8.43 17.01
CA ARG A 78 2.23 -7.14 17.67
C ARG A 78 1.73 -6.07 16.72
N TRP A 79 1.87 -6.26 15.41
CA TRP A 79 1.47 -5.32 14.37
C TRP A 79 0.29 -5.87 13.58
N THR A 80 -0.58 -4.97 13.17
CA THR A 80 -1.69 -5.29 12.27
C THR A 80 -1.67 -4.32 11.10
N LEU A 81 -1.62 -4.88 9.89
CA LEU A 81 -1.76 -4.18 8.62
C LEU A 81 -3.21 -4.27 8.16
N LEU A 82 -3.87 -3.13 7.99
CA LEU A 82 -5.19 -2.99 7.36
C LEU A 82 -4.96 -2.52 5.92
N LEU A 83 -5.25 -3.36 4.94
CA LEU A 83 -4.90 -3.14 3.55
C LEU A 83 -6.15 -3.03 2.67
N PHE A 84 -6.33 -1.88 2.03
CA PHE A 84 -7.38 -1.64 1.05
C PHE A 84 -7.06 -2.33 -0.28
N ASP A 85 -8.08 -2.51 -1.12
CA ASP A 85 -8.00 -3.32 -2.35
C ASP A 85 -7.51 -4.75 -2.07
N GLY A 86 -7.88 -5.28 -0.91
CA GLY A 86 -7.32 -6.51 -0.35
C GLY A 86 -7.48 -7.72 -1.24
N LYS A 87 -8.58 -7.81 -1.98
CA LYS A 87 -8.82 -8.89 -2.93
C LYS A 87 -7.77 -8.91 -4.03
N THR A 88 -7.42 -7.77 -4.62
CA THR A 88 -6.37 -7.68 -5.64
C THR A 88 -5.02 -8.08 -5.07
N TYR A 89 -4.62 -7.51 -3.94
CA TYR A 89 -3.35 -7.85 -3.30
C TYR A 89 -3.23 -9.34 -2.96
N GLN A 90 -4.33 -9.97 -2.52
CA GLN A 90 -4.28 -11.37 -2.11
C GLN A 90 -4.49 -12.35 -3.27
N HIS A 91 -5.47 -12.12 -4.15
CA HIS A 91 -5.81 -13.10 -5.20
C HIS A 91 -4.83 -13.06 -6.35
N GLU A 92 -4.36 -11.87 -6.74
CA GLU A 92 -3.47 -11.73 -7.89
C GLU A 92 -2.00 -11.75 -7.50
N TYR A 93 -1.64 -11.12 -6.37
CA TYR A 93 -0.25 -11.01 -5.94
C TYR A 93 0.11 -11.94 -4.78
N ARG A 94 -0.85 -12.70 -4.24
CA ARG A 94 -0.64 -13.66 -3.15
C ARG A 94 0.15 -13.08 -1.99
N LEU A 95 -0.18 -11.86 -1.61
CA LEU A 95 0.61 -11.08 -0.65
C LEU A 95 0.75 -11.78 0.70
N ALA A 96 -0.29 -12.48 1.19
CA ALA A 96 -0.19 -13.27 2.42
C ALA A 96 0.92 -14.33 2.34
N ASN A 97 1.10 -14.96 1.17
CA ASN A 97 2.16 -15.95 0.97
C ASN A 97 3.55 -15.30 1.00
N VAL A 98 3.70 -14.14 0.39
CA VAL A 98 4.94 -13.35 0.41
C VAL A 98 5.31 -12.96 1.84
N LEU A 99 4.35 -12.39 2.58
CA LEU A 99 4.56 -11.97 3.97
C LEU A 99 4.85 -13.18 4.87
N ASN A 100 4.15 -14.30 4.66
CA ASN A 100 4.41 -15.55 5.37
C ASN A 100 5.86 -16.05 5.19
N ALA A 101 6.37 -16.01 3.95
CA ALA A 101 7.75 -16.39 3.65
C ALA A 101 8.77 -15.44 4.33
N LEU A 102 8.49 -14.14 4.32
CA LEU A 102 9.33 -13.14 4.98
C LEU A 102 9.33 -13.28 6.50
N ILE A 103 8.20 -13.58 7.11
CA ILE A 103 8.08 -13.85 8.55
C ILE A 103 8.84 -15.14 8.90
N ALA A 104 8.66 -16.22 8.12
CA ALA A 104 9.34 -17.48 8.34
C ALA A 104 10.87 -17.38 8.21
N SER A 105 11.36 -16.48 7.36
CA SER A 105 12.79 -16.19 7.18
C SER A 105 13.32 -15.07 8.09
N HIS A 106 12.56 -14.62 9.07
CA HIS A 106 12.90 -13.53 10.01
C HIS A 106 13.23 -12.18 9.31
N ARG A 107 12.73 -11.98 8.10
CA ARG A 107 12.86 -10.75 7.32
C ARG A 107 11.71 -9.77 7.54
N LEU A 108 10.68 -10.19 8.28
CA LEU A 108 9.58 -9.40 8.79
C LEU A 108 9.17 -9.98 10.15
N PRO A 109 8.83 -9.16 11.15
CA PRO A 109 8.27 -9.69 12.40
C PRO A 109 6.89 -10.32 12.15
N PRO A 110 6.39 -11.17 13.04
CA PRO A 110 5.01 -11.65 12.96
C PRO A 110 4.02 -10.49 12.95
N ILE A 111 3.19 -10.43 11.91
CA ILE A 111 2.13 -9.42 11.74
C ILE A 111 0.81 -10.08 11.38
N ASN A 112 -0.30 -9.52 11.82
CA ASN A 112 -1.62 -9.80 11.25
C ASN A 112 -1.83 -8.95 10.00
N VAL A 113 -2.52 -9.47 8.99
CA VAL A 113 -2.92 -8.70 7.82
C VAL A 113 -4.41 -8.86 7.58
N VAL A 114 -5.09 -7.75 7.45
CA VAL A 114 -6.52 -7.67 7.15
C VAL A 114 -6.67 -7.09 5.74
N PHE A 115 -7.09 -7.92 4.83
CA PHE A 115 -7.36 -7.54 3.45
C PHE A 115 -8.81 -7.12 3.32
N ILE A 116 -9.05 -5.86 3.02
CA ILE A 116 -10.39 -5.25 2.94
C ILE A 116 -10.76 -5.11 1.48
N ASP A 117 -11.79 -5.84 1.05
CA ASP A 117 -12.26 -5.78 -0.34
C ASP A 117 -12.93 -4.43 -0.65
N SER A 118 -12.69 -3.92 -1.84
CA SER A 118 -13.31 -2.69 -2.37
C SER A 118 -14.54 -2.97 -3.23
N LEU A 119 -15.02 -4.24 -3.26
CA LEU A 119 -16.16 -4.77 -4.00
C LEU A 119 -15.95 -4.67 -5.52
N ASP A 120 -16.32 -3.54 -6.10
CA ASP A 120 -16.21 -3.26 -7.53
C ASP A 120 -15.63 -1.87 -7.79
N HIS A 121 -15.36 -1.56 -9.05
CA HIS A 121 -14.75 -0.30 -9.45
C HIS A 121 -15.61 0.93 -9.06
N SER A 122 -16.95 0.84 -9.22
CA SER A 122 -17.85 1.94 -8.89
C SER A 122 -17.89 2.21 -7.39
N ARG A 123 -17.96 1.15 -6.57
CA ARG A 123 -17.92 1.25 -5.10
C ARG A 123 -16.57 1.79 -4.64
N ARG A 124 -15.49 1.26 -5.19
CA ARG A 124 -14.14 1.72 -4.90
C ARG A 124 -13.99 3.23 -5.14
N ALA A 125 -14.47 3.72 -6.28
CA ALA A 125 -14.39 5.14 -6.65
C ALA A 125 -15.24 6.06 -5.75
N LYS A 126 -16.25 5.53 -5.08
CA LYS A 126 -17.12 6.29 -4.16
C LYS A 126 -16.67 6.20 -2.70
N GLU A 127 -16.06 5.09 -2.30
CA GLU A 127 -15.76 4.82 -0.90
C GLU A 127 -14.33 5.20 -0.51
N LEU A 128 -13.34 4.95 -1.38
CA LEU A 128 -11.94 5.20 -1.04
C LEU A 128 -11.51 6.69 -1.10
N PRO A 129 -11.96 7.54 -2.07
CA PRO A 129 -11.76 8.97 -1.92
C PRO A 129 -12.34 9.45 -0.58
N PRO A 130 -11.85 10.57 -0.02
CA PRO A 130 -12.27 11.03 1.30
C PRO A 130 -13.78 10.96 1.51
N ASN A 131 -14.20 9.92 2.22
CA ASN A 131 -15.59 9.58 2.48
C ASN A 131 -15.77 9.38 4.01
N PRO A 132 -16.59 10.19 4.67
CA PRO A 132 -16.84 10.05 6.12
C PRO A 132 -17.36 8.66 6.50
N HIS A 133 -18.32 8.11 5.75
CA HIS A 133 -18.90 6.80 6.05
C HIS A 133 -17.87 5.66 5.94
N PHE A 134 -16.91 5.77 5.01
CA PHE A 134 -15.83 4.78 4.92
C PHE A 134 -14.89 4.87 6.13
N ALA A 135 -14.56 6.08 6.57
CA ALA A 135 -13.76 6.26 7.79
C ALA A 135 -14.51 5.77 9.04
N ASP A 136 -15.83 6.03 9.12
CA ASP A 136 -16.69 5.57 10.21
C ASP A 136 -16.81 4.03 10.23
N PHE A 137 -16.97 3.39 9.07
CA PHE A 137 -16.88 1.93 8.92
C PHE A 137 -15.58 1.37 9.49
N MET A 138 -14.45 1.96 9.11
CA MET A 138 -13.15 1.54 9.60
C MET A 138 -13.03 1.62 11.11
N ALA A 139 -13.45 2.75 11.70
CA ALA A 139 -13.26 3.04 13.11
C ALA A 139 -14.29 2.34 14.02
N HIS A 140 -15.56 2.29 13.60
CA HIS A 140 -16.68 1.90 14.46
C HIS A 140 -17.25 0.51 14.15
N GLU A 141 -16.96 -0.06 12.98
CA GLU A 141 -17.42 -1.41 12.64
C GLU A 141 -16.24 -2.38 12.50
N LEU A 142 -15.26 -2.06 11.64
CA LEU A 142 -14.15 -2.98 11.36
C LEU A 142 -13.24 -3.20 12.58
N LEU A 143 -12.76 -2.14 13.25
CA LEU A 143 -11.86 -2.30 14.39
C LEU A 143 -12.51 -3.05 15.55
N PRO A 144 -13.75 -2.72 16.01
CA PRO A 144 -14.43 -3.51 17.03
C PRO A 144 -14.67 -4.98 16.62
N TRP A 145 -14.99 -5.22 15.34
CA TRP A 145 -15.15 -6.56 14.83
C TRP A 145 -13.83 -7.34 14.87
N LEU A 146 -12.70 -6.75 14.45
CA LEU A 146 -11.38 -7.37 14.52
C LEU A 146 -10.97 -7.69 15.96
N ASN A 147 -11.30 -6.85 16.94
CA ASN A 147 -11.09 -7.15 18.35
C ASN A 147 -11.86 -8.41 18.79
N ARG A 148 -13.12 -8.56 18.36
CA ARG A 148 -13.91 -9.79 18.59
C ARG A 148 -13.32 -11.02 17.88
N GLN A 149 -12.59 -10.83 16.78
CA GLN A 149 -11.83 -11.88 16.12
C GLN A 149 -10.50 -12.20 16.82
N GLY A 150 -10.19 -11.59 17.97
CA GLY A 150 -8.96 -11.79 18.72
C GLY A 150 -7.73 -11.09 18.16
N ILE A 151 -7.91 -10.07 17.32
CA ILE A 151 -6.81 -9.22 16.83
C ILE A 151 -6.69 -8.02 17.75
N SER A 152 -5.60 -7.98 18.53
CA SER A 152 -5.30 -6.82 19.37
C SER A 152 -4.83 -5.65 18.51
N LEU A 153 -5.54 -4.53 18.62
CA LEU A 153 -5.28 -3.30 17.88
C LEU A 153 -4.86 -2.20 18.85
N THR A 154 -3.71 -1.64 18.60
CA THR A 154 -3.26 -0.42 19.30
C THR A 154 -2.86 0.62 18.25
N ARG A 155 -3.10 1.88 18.53
CA ARG A 155 -2.76 2.98 17.61
C ARG A 155 -1.32 2.86 17.08
N GLN A 156 -0.37 2.60 17.97
CA GLN A 156 1.06 2.56 17.63
C GLN A 156 1.46 1.38 16.76
N LYS A 157 0.65 0.32 16.74
CA LYS A 157 0.95 -0.93 16.04
C LYS A 157 -0.05 -1.25 14.92
N THR A 158 -1.01 -0.36 14.68
CA THR A 158 -1.95 -0.45 13.55
C THR A 158 -1.44 0.39 12.39
N VAL A 159 -1.28 -0.26 11.24
CA VAL A 159 -0.91 0.37 9.96
C VAL A 159 -2.13 0.31 9.05
N VAL A 160 -2.57 1.44 8.54
CA VAL A 160 -3.57 1.51 7.47
C VAL A 160 -2.85 1.80 6.16
N ALA A 161 -3.13 1.00 5.13
CA ALA A 161 -2.39 1.02 3.88
C ALA A 161 -3.27 0.84 2.66
N GLY A 162 -2.80 1.38 1.55
CA GLY A 162 -3.40 1.17 0.23
C GLY A 162 -2.65 1.90 -0.86
N SER A 163 -3.07 1.65 -2.11
CA SER A 163 -2.49 2.25 -3.31
C SER A 163 -3.49 3.15 -4.02
N SER A 164 -2.99 4.20 -4.68
CA SER A 164 -3.84 5.12 -5.45
C SER A 164 -4.92 5.75 -4.55
N TYR A 165 -6.21 5.58 -4.86
CA TYR A 165 -7.30 5.96 -3.96
C TYR A 165 -7.19 5.28 -2.59
N GLY A 166 -6.62 4.08 -2.51
CA GLY A 166 -6.38 3.43 -1.22
C GLY A 166 -5.33 4.14 -0.37
N GLY A 167 -4.29 4.71 -0.97
CA GLY A 167 -3.30 5.54 -0.26
C GLY A 167 -3.91 6.85 0.25
N LEU A 168 -4.77 7.47 -0.57
CA LEU A 168 -5.56 8.64 -0.20
C LEU A 168 -6.49 8.30 0.98
N ALA A 169 -7.24 7.18 0.89
CA ALA A 169 -8.14 6.71 1.94
C ALA A 169 -7.40 6.42 3.26
N ALA A 170 -6.22 5.81 3.20
CA ALA A 170 -5.41 5.55 4.39
C ALA A 170 -5.07 6.84 5.14
N SER A 171 -4.65 7.86 4.39
CA SER A 171 -4.36 9.18 4.95
C SER A 171 -5.62 9.87 5.50
N TRP A 172 -6.75 9.75 4.79
CA TRP A 172 -8.03 10.31 5.24
C TRP A 172 -8.53 9.66 6.54
N VAL A 173 -8.52 8.32 6.61
CA VAL A 173 -8.94 7.57 7.80
C VAL A 173 -8.08 7.94 9.02
N ALA A 174 -6.77 8.11 8.82
CA ALA A 174 -5.87 8.53 9.89
C ALA A 174 -6.10 9.98 10.34
N LEU A 175 -6.51 10.88 9.44
CA LEU A 175 -6.88 12.25 9.79
C LEU A 175 -8.16 12.28 10.64
N ARG A 176 -9.17 11.49 10.24
CA ARG A 176 -10.47 11.42 10.93
C ARG A 176 -10.40 10.75 12.30
N TYR A 177 -9.58 9.69 12.41
CA TYR A 177 -9.48 8.85 13.60
C TYR A 177 -8.04 8.67 14.09
N PRO A 178 -7.30 9.75 14.40
CA PRO A 178 -5.87 9.70 14.73
C PRO A 178 -5.57 8.99 16.06
N ARG A 179 -6.59 8.77 16.90
CA ARG A 179 -6.46 7.99 18.13
C ARG A 179 -6.47 6.48 17.89
N GLN A 180 -6.92 6.04 16.73
CA GLN A 180 -7.04 4.62 16.37
C GLN A 180 -5.98 4.20 15.34
N PHE A 181 -5.67 5.07 14.36
CA PHE A 181 -4.75 4.80 13.27
C PHE A 181 -3.48 5.64 13.42
N GLY A 182 -2.41 5.03 13.89
CA GLY A 182 -1.16 5.73 14.19
C GLY A 182 -0.08 5.63 13.11
N ASN A 183 -0.28 4.79 12.09
CA ASN A 183 0.66 4.65 10.98
C ASN A 183 -0.08 4.55 9.65
N VAL A 184 0.36 5.35 8.69
CA VAL A 184 -0.12 5.35 7.31
C VAL A 184 0.99 4.83 6.40
N LEU A 185 0.66 3.89 5.51
CA LEU A 185 1.52 3.43 4.44
C LEU A 185 0.79 3.69 3.13
N SER A 186 1.16 4.77 2.44
CA SER A 186 0.52 5.22 1.20
C SER A 186 1.40 4.95 -0.01
N LEU A 187 0.85 4.23 -0.96
CA LEU A 187 1.51 3.83 -2.20
C LEU A 187 0.88 4.59 -3.36
N SER A 188 1.62 5.47 -4.00
CA SER A 188 1.12 6.31 -5.10
C SER A 188 -0.24 6.95 -4.77
N GLY A 189 -0.37 7.55 -3.58
CA GLY A 189 -1.63 8.12 -3.10
C GLY A 189 -2.17 9.21 -4.05
N SER A 190 -3.48 9.18 -4.31
CA SER A 190 -4.14 10.11 -5.24
C SER A 190 -4.34 11.50 -4.60
N TYR A 191 -3.27 12.14 -4.10
CA TYR A 191 -3.35 13.41 -3.37
C TYR A 191 -3.78 14.60 -4.23
N TRP A 192 -3.81 14.43 -5.55
CA TRP A 192 -4.42 15.37 -6.49
C TRP A 192 -5.94 15.48 -6.36
N TRP A 193 -6.59 14.48 -5.74
CA TRP A 193 -8.05 14.40 -5.66
C TRP A 193 -8.66 15.54 -4.84
N ALA A 194 -9.87 15.95 -5.26
CA ALA A 194 -10.73 16.85 -4.53
C ALA A 194 -12.20 16.45 -4.71
N PRO A 195 -13.10 16.76 -3.77
CA PRO A 195 -14.53 16.67 -4.00
C PRO A 195 -14.99 17.68 -5.05
N GLN A 196 -16.16 17.44 -5.62
CA GLN A 196 -16.71 18.32 -6.65
C GLN A 196 -16.84 19.75 -6.15
N GLY A 197 -16.33 20.71 -6.92
CA GLY A 197 -16.34 22.13 -6.58
C GLY A 197 -15.14 22.60 -5.75
N GLU A 198 -14.25 21.70 -5.37
CA GLU A 198 -13.02 22.01 -4.64
C GLU A 198 -11.79 21.96 -5.56
N GLU A 199 -10.75 22.66 -5.22
CA GLU A 199 -9.46 22.61 -5.93
C GLU A 199 -8.72 21.31 -5.66
N ALA A 200 -7.88 20.89 -6.61
CA ALA A 200 -6.98 19.74 -6.47
C ALA A 200 -6.13 19.82 -5.18
N GLY A 201 -5.73 18.67 -4.64
CA GLY A 201 -4.94 18.63 -3.41
C GLY A 201 -5.75 18.87 -2.13
N TRP A 202 -7.05 18.59 -2.16
CA TRP A 202 -7.95 18.86 -1.03
C TRP A 202 -7.46 18.24 0.28
N LEU A 203 -7.05 16.96 0.29
CA LEU A 203 -6.61 16.30 1.52
C LEU A 203 -5.31 16.91 2.08
N THR A 204 -4.41 17.34 1.21
CA THR A 204 -3.18 18.05 1.60
C THR A 204 -3.52 19.33 2.36
N ARG A 205 -4.49 20.12 1.86
CA ARG A 205 -5.00 21.31 2.57
C ARG A 205 -5.67 20.96 3.90
N GLN A 206 -6.43 19.85 3.97
CA GLN A 206 -7.02 19.41 5.25
C GLN A 206 -5.93 19.14 6.29
N TYR A 207 -4.83 18.49 5.93
CA TYR A 207 -3.70 18.27 6.83
C TYR A 207 -3.01 19.59 7.22
N GLN A 208 -2.86 20.52 6.28
CA GLN A 208 -2.30 21.84 6.56
C GLN A 208 -3.10 22.62 7.58
N GLN A 209 -4.42 22.58 7.51
CA GLN A 209 -5.35 23.31 8.37
C GLN A 209 -5.60 22.63 9.72
N SER A 210 -5.49 21.29 9.78
CA SER A 210 -5.77 20.52 10.99
C SER A 210 -4.64 20.65 12.04
N PRO A 211 -4.91 20.42 13.32
CA PRO A 211 -3.85 20.22 14.30
C PRO A 211 -2.94 19.04 13.91
N ARG A 212 -1.70 19.07 14.40
CA ARG A 212 -0.81 17.92 14.26
C ARG A 212 -1.30 16.77 15.15
N TYR A 213 -1.49 15.58 14.53
CA TYR A 213 -1.86 14.36 15.23
C TYR A 213 -0.66 13.41 15.38
N PRO A 214 -0.66 12.48 16.33
CA PRO A 214 0.43 11.52 16.53
C PRO A 214 0.33 10.35 15.53
N VAL A 215 0.43 10.67 14.24
CA VAL A 215 0.42 9.74 13.10
C VAL A 215 1.78 9.78 12.42
N ARG A 216 2.28 8.62 12.00
CA ARG A 216 3.50 8.46 11.24
C ARG A 216 3.17 8.03 9.81
N PHE A 217 3.87 8.58 8.83
CA PHE A 217 3.66 8.36 7.41
C PHE A 217 4.86 7.69 6.76
N TRP A 218 4.58 6.67 5.99
CA TRP A 218 5.50 6.10 5.02
C TRP A 218 4.86 6.25 3.64
N LEU A 219 5.45 7.05 2.77
CA LEU A 219 4.91 7.42 1.46
C LEU A 219 5.80 6.86 0.36
N GLN A 220 5.19 6.36 -0.71
CA GLN A 220 5.89 5.97 -1.93
C GLN A 220 5.14 6.52 -3.15
N ALA A 221 5.89 6.90 -4.19
CA ALA A 221 5.36 7.17 -5.53
C ALA A 221 6.40 6.81 -6.59
N GLY A 222 5.92 6.41 -7.76
CA GLY A 222 6.76 6.13 -8.92
C GLY A 222 7.22 7.41 -9.59
N LYS A 223 8.51 7.50 -9.94
CA LYS A 223 9.09 8.67 -10.63
C LYS A 223 8.50 8.93 -12.02
N PHE A 224 7.86 7.90 -12.61
CA PHE A 224 7.21 8.00 -13.92
C PHE A 224 5.73 8.37 -13.84
N GLU A 225 5.19 8.61 -12.64
CA GLU A 225 3.81 9.03 -12.41
C GLU A 225 3.67 10.55 -12.51
N THR A 226 4.11 11.11 -13.64
CA THR A 226 4.20 12.57 -13.90
C THR A 226 3.00 13.12 -14.70
N SER A 227 2.11 12.24 -15.18
CA SER A 227 0.92 12.64 -15.93
C SER A 227 -0.26 12.87 -15.00
N GLY A 228 -1.05 13.91 -15.27
CA GLY A 228 -2.24 14.27 -14.50
C GLY A 228 -2.19 15.66 -13.88
N PRO A 229 -3.17 16.01 -13.03
CA PRO A 229 -3.22 17.32 -12.40
C PRO A 229 -1.95 17.65 -11.60
N ASP A 230 -1.49 18.88 -11.71
CA ASP A 230 -0.37 19.45 -10.94
C ASP A 230 0.92 18.62 -10.97
N GLY A 231 1.27 18.04 -12.13
CA GLY A 231 2.47 17.22 -12.30
C GLY A 231 2.33 15.76 -11.85
N GLY A 232 1.11 15.28 -11.71
CA GLY A 232 0.78 13.87 -11.46
C GLY A 232 0.98 13.43 -10.02
N ILE A 233 0.89 12.14 -9.81
CA ILE A 233 0.93 11.52 -8.46
C ILE A 233 2.27 11.78 -7.77
N TYR A 234 3.37 11.75 -8.51
CA TYR A 234 4.70 11.97 -7.93
C TYR A 234 4.83 13.37 -7.31
N ALA A 235 4.47 14.42 -8.06
CA ALA A 235 4.54 15.80 -7.58
C ALA A 235 3.56 16.05 -6.41
N ASN A 236 2.33 15.54 -6.52
CA ASN A 236 1.34 15.68 -5.45
C ASN A 236 1.74 14.92 -4.17
N THR A 237 2.46 13.80 -4.28
CA THR A 237 3.00 13.10 -3.09
C THR A 237 4.14 13.88 -2.44
N LEU A 238 5.01 14.53 -3.23
CA LEU A 238 6.05 15.42 -2.71
C LEU A 238 5.45 16.62 -1.97
N GLU A 239 4.41 17.21 -2.53
CA GLU A 239 3.72 18.33 -1.88
C GLU A 239 3.06 17.90 -0.56
N PHE A 240 2.42 16.74 -0.55
CA PHE A 240 1.85 16.18 0.69
C PHE A 240 2.94 15.91 1.74
N GLU A 241 4.08 15.33 1.34
CA GLU A 241 5.23 15.13 2.22
C GLU A 241 5.74 16.45 2.81
N ARG A 242 5.88 17.49 1.96
CA ARG A 242 6.31 18.83 2.37
C ARG A 242 5.40 19.39 3.47
N VAL A 243 4.09 19.37 3.25
CA VAL A 243 3.11 19.84 4.23
C VAL A 243 3.19 19.05 5.54
N LEU A 244 3.31 17.71 5.46
CA LEU A 244 3.47 16.87 6.65
C LEU A 244 4.72 17.21 7.43
N LYS A 245 5.87 17.45 6.77
CA LYS A 245 7.13 17.85 7.41
C LYS A 245 7.01 19.22 8.10
N GLU A 246 6.43 20.19 7.42
CA GLU A 246 6.21 21.54 7.97
C GLU A 246 5.31 21.51 9.21
N LYS A 247 4.32 20.61 9.24
CA LYS A 247 3.47 20.35 10.39
C LYS A 247 4.16 19.54 11.50
N GLY A 248 5.39 19.08 11.29
CA GLY A 248 6.17 18.30 12.25
C GLY A 248 5.75 16.84 12.38
N TYR A 249 5.09 16.26 11.38
CA TYR A 249 4.82 14.83 11.34
C TYR A 249 6.10 14.01 11.10
N THR A 250 6.14 12.80 11.65
CA THR A 250 7.15 11.82 11.26
C THR A 250 6.74 11.25 9.90
N VAL A 251 7.44 11.61 8.85
CA VAL A 251 7.17 11.18 7.48
C VAL A 251 8.45 10.79 6.78
N SER A 252 8.39 9.72 5.99
CA SER A 252 9.44 9.30 5.06
C SER A 252 8.85 9.09 3.67
N PHE A 253 9.53 9.59 2.64
CA PHE A 253 9.16 9.41 1.24
C PHE A 253 10.19 8.55 0.52
N HIS A 254 9.73 7.56 -0.23
CA HIS A 254 10.50 6.53 -0.90
C HIS A 254 10.17 6.48 -2.40
N PRO A 255 10.79 7.32 -3.22
CA PRO A 255 10.55 7.30 -4.66
C PRO A 255 11.07 6.01 -5.29
N SER A 256 10.29 5.43 -6.21
CA SER A 256 10.70 4.24 -6.97
C SER A 256 10.81 4.56 -8.47
N SER A 257 11.67 3.82 -9.18
CA SER A 257 11.75 3.90 -10.65
C SER A 257 10.65 3.04 -11.28
N SER A 258 9.41 3.43 -11.07
CA SER A 258 8.20 2.72 -11.52
C SER A 258 7.12 3.70 -11.99
N GLY A 259 6.09 3.16 -12.62
CA GLY A 259 4.81 3.82 -12.87
C GLY A 259 3.77 3.46 -11.82
N HIS A 260 2.50 3.55 -12.22
CA HIS A 260 1.32 3.28 -11.39
C HIS A 260 0.93 1.81 -11.47
N ASP A 261 1.63 0.95 -10.72
CA ASP A 261 1.47 -0.50 -10.84
C ASP A 261 1.59 -1.26 -9.52
N TYR A 262 0.83 -2.35 -9.44
CA TYR A 262 0.79 -3.21 -8.24
C TYR A 262 2.12 -3.92 -7.97
N ALA A 263 2.94 -4.14 -8.98
CA ALA A 263 4.21 -4.81 -8.83
C ALA A 263 5.14 -3.99 -7.93
N ALA A 264 5.26 -2.70 -8.26
CA ALA A 264 6.00 -1.73 -7.45
C ALA A 264 5.37 -1.56 -6.07
N TRP A 265 4.04 -1.53 -5.98
CA TRP A 265 3.34 -1.37 -4.70
C TRP A 265 3.51 -2.56 -3.76
N CYS A 266 3.53 -3.80 -4.27
CA CYS A 266 3.78 -4.97 -3.44
C CYS A 266 5.19 -4.93 -2.83
N GLU A 267 6.22 -4.54 -3.59
CA GLU A 267 7.57 -4.37 -3.08
C GLU A 267 7.64 -3.24 -2.06
N ALA A 268 7.07 -2.09 -2.39
CA ALA A 268 7.04 -0.92 -1.52
C ALA A 268 6.30 -1.20 -0.21
N LEU A 269 5.18 -1.94 -0.25
CA LEU A 269 4.44 -2.34 0.94
C LEU A 269 5.30 -3.19 1.89
N VAL A 270 6.02 -4.16 1.37
CA VAL A 270 6.95 -4.98 2.16
C VAL A 270 8.03 -4.10 2.81
N ASN A 271 8.64 -3.19 2.05
CA ASN A 271 9.68 -2.29 2.55
C ASN A 271 9.11 -1.35 3.62
N GLY A 272 7.94 -0.75 3.38
CA GLY A 272 7.26 0.10 4.34
C GLY A 272 6.90 -0.62 5.64
N MET A 273 6.43 -1.86 5.56
CA MET A 273 6.18 -2.67 6.76
C MET A 273 7.46 -2.96 7.54
N ARG A 274 8.58 -3.21 6.87
CA ARG A 274 9.88 -3.40 7.53
C ARG A 274 10.31 -2.15 8.29
N ASP A 275 10.25 -1.00 7.63
CA ASP A 275 10.65 0.28 8.21
C ASP A 275 9.74 0.65 9.40
N LEU A 276 8.42 0.51 9.23
CA LEU A 276 7.45 0.82 10.27
C LEU A 276 7.57 -0.09 11.50
N THR A 277 7.92 -1.36 11.29
CA THR A 277 8.08 -2.33 12.38
C THR A 277 9.46 -2.27 13.05
N GLY A 278 10.38 -1.46 12.54
CA GLY A 278 11.73 -1.30 13.09
C GLY A 278 12.70 -2.42 12.69
N LEU A 279 12.34 -3.23 11.68
CA LEU A 279 13.22 -4.28 11.14
C LEU A 279 13.99 -3.76 9.91
N ALA A 280 14.46 -2.50 9.98
CA ALA A 280 15.34 -1.97 8.96
C ALA A 280 16.56 -2.90 8.80
N LEU A 281 16.89 -3.24 7.57
CA LEU A 281 18.09 -4.02 7.29
C LEU A 281 19.28 -3.31 7.93
N LYS A 282 19.99 -3.96 8.85
CA LYS A 282 21.34 -3.61 9.23
C LYS A 282 22.26 -3.86 8.02
N GLY A 283 22.26 -2.91 7.11
CA GLY A 283 23.07 -2.92 5.91
C GLY A 283 22.81 -1.62 5.16
N LYS A 284 23.81 -0.72 5.16
CA LYS A 284 23.86 0.39 4.22
C LYS A 284 23.51 -0.14 2.82
N PRO A 285 22.76 0.60 1.99
CA PRO A 285 22.78 0.34 0.57
C PRO A 285 24.25 0.32 0.17
N ALA A 286 24.69 -0.76 -0.46
CA ALA A 286 26.02 -0.81 -1.04
C ALA A 286 26.15 0.41 -1.94
N THR A 287 27.03 1.33 -1.62
CA THR A 287 27.48 2.37 -2.55
C THR A 287 27.90 1.61 -3.82
N PRO A 288 27.38 1.97 -4.99
CA PRO A 288 27.83 1.33 -6.23
C PRO A 288 29.36 1.40 -6.25
N ASP A 289 29.99 0.26 -6.51
CA ASP A 289 31.43 0.15 -6.69
C ASP A 289 31.86 1.22 -7.71
N PRO A 290 32.87 2.08 -7.39
CA PRO A 290 33.39 3.07 -8.31
C PRO A 290 33.76 2.50 -9.69
N ALA A 291 34.15 1.21 -9.77
CA ALA A 291 34.41 0.50 -11.02
C ALA A 291 33.15 0.32 -11.89
N GLN A 292 31.94 0.24 -11.31
CA GLN A 292 30.70 0.16 -12.06
C GLN A 292 30.20 1.52 -12.56
N GLN A 293 30.62 2.63 -11.96
CA GLN A 293 30.33 3.97 -12.46
C GLN A 293 31.11 4.32 -13.72
N GLN A 294 32.32 3.81 -13.88
CA GLN A 294 33.12 4.04 -15.09
C GLN A 294 32.59 3.34 -16.34
N ILE A 295 31.86 2.22 -16.19
CA ILE A 295 31.26 1.51 -17.33
C ILE A 295 30.01 2.24 -17.88
N LEU A 296 29.31 3.00 -17.05
CA LEU A 296 28.09 3.74 -17.45
C LEU A 296 28.39 5.11 -18.07
N TYR A 297 29.56 5.68 -17.90
CA TYR A 297 29.96 6.99 -18.46
C TYR A 297 31.11 6.92 -19.46
N GLY A 298 31.64 5.72 -19.77
CA GLY A 298 32.78 5.50 -20.68
C GLY A 298 32.43 5.26 -22.14
N ALA A 299 31.15 5.28 -22.55
CA ALA A 299 30.71 5.00 -23.92
C ALA A 299 30.25 6.23 -24.70
N GLN A 300 30.78 7.42 -24.38
CA GLN A 300 30.63 8.62 -25.20
C GLN A 300 32.02 9.27 -25.38
N ARG A 301 32.84 8.67 -26.25
CA ARG A 301 33.88 9.33 -27.03
C ARG A 301 34.06 8.62 -28.36
#